data_7a481dbd4fa1ae16bb678df99e2312b2
#
_entry.id   7a481dbd4fa1ae16bb678df99e2312b2
#
_cell.length_a   1.000
_cell.length_b   1.000
_cell.length_c   1.000
_cell.angle_alpha   90.00
_cell.angle_beta   90.00
_cell.angle_gamma   90.00
#
_symmetry.space_group_name_H-M   'P 1'
#
loop_
_entity.id
_entity.type
_entity.pdbx_description
1 polymer ?
#
loop_
_entity_poly.entity_id
_entity_poly.type
_entity_poly.pdbx_seq_one_letter_code
_entity_poly.pdbx_strand_id
1 'polypeptide(L)'
;MSGLFTASFLRQIGWDVDVYERSKVELVGRGAGITGHPELLDALEASGAGTERLGIEVPKRIAIDRDGRVTEERLLRQILTSWDRLQRLLRATIDPAHYHLGCNFDRVEQDERGARVYFSDGAVETADILVGGDGIRSSVRGQMAPEIQPVYAGYYIWRGAPNEADLSPQTLREIYPYFTFYLPPRQEVITYPIAGFDDDLTPGNRRFNFIWYRVADAARLREMNVDENGVQHEHSVPPPLIRKDLIADMHGDAREILPATLLDALLAIKQPFITPIYDFTATSIVFSRVAMVGDAAANARPHMGFGMAKAATDAQALAKHLDAHDDVEDALKAYNAERQPIGNTIVQHGRKLGTHMGVNLRTDEDRRMHELLQSDGAMLDWIAVPHFLDAYK
;
A
#
# COMPACT_ATOMS: atom_id res chain seq x y z
N MET A 1 7.62 6.37 -0.38
CA MET A 1 7.25 6.39 1.06
C MET A 1 8.32 5.76 1.94
N SER A 2 8.70 4.49 1.73
CA SER A 2 9.78 3.85 2.51
C SER A 2 11.10 4.62 2.46
N GLY A 3 11.50 5.13 1.28
CA GLY A 3 12.70 5.98 1.16
C GLY A 3 12.61 7.28 1.98
N LEU A 4 11.42 7.92 2.03
CA LEU A 4 11.23 9.14 2.84
C LEU A 4 11.31 8.86 4.34
N PHE A 5 10.67 7.78 4.84
CA PHE A 5 10.84 7.35 6.22
C PHE A 5 12.31 7.05 6.53
N THR A 6 12.98 6.29 5.66
CA THR A 6 14.39 5.96 5.83
C THR A 6 15.26 7.21 5.92
N ALA A 7 15.07 8.15 4.99
CA ALA A 7 15.84 9.40 5.01
C ALA A 7 15.58 10.20 6.30
N SER A 8 14.31 10.32 6.73
CA SER A 8 13.98 11.02 7.98
C SER A 8 14.68 10.41 9.19
N PHE A 9 14.65 9.08 9.34
CA PHE A 9 15.26 8.41 10.49
C PHE A 9 16.79 8.41 10.44
N LEU A 10 17.40 8.18 9.27
CA LEU A 10 18.86 8.18 9.14
C LEU A 10 19.46 9.58 9.41
N ARG A 11 18.79 10.64 8.94
CA ARG A 11 19.22 12.02 9.23
C ARG A 11 19.17 12.34 10.71
N GLN A 12 18.21 11.81 11.47
CA GLN A 12 18.11 12.01 12.93
C GLN A 12 19.29 11.41 13.71
N ILE A 13 19.89 10.36 13.20
CA ILE A 13 21.09 9.73 13.78
C ILE A 13 22.40 10.24 13.14
N GLY A 14 22.35 11.33 12.36
CA GLY A 14 23.51 12.05 11.85
C GLY A 14 24.06 11.59 10.50
N TRP A 15 23.33 10.71 9.77
CA TRP A 15 23.74 10.35 8.41
C TRP A 15 23.45 11.48 7.42
N ASP A 16 24.34 11.65 6.47
CA ASP A 16 24.10 12.46 5.27
C ASP A 16 23.33 11.61 4.24
N VAL A 17 22.13 12.07 3.86
CA VAL A 17 21.18 11.23 3.08
C VAL A 17 20.61 12.01 1.93
N ASP A 18 20.78 11.49 0.73
CA ASP A 18 20.12 11.93 -0.49
C ASP A 18 19.04 10.96 -0.93
N VAL A 19 17.92 11.48 -1.38
CA VAL A 19 16.76 10.73 -1.90
C VAL A 19 16.64 10.93 -3.40
N TYR A 20 16.66 9.84 -4.16
CA TYR A 20 16.54 9.84 -5.63
C TYR A 20 15.19 9.26 -6.05
N GLU A 21 14.34 10.08 -6.67
CA GLU A 21 13.01 9.70 -7.16
C GLU A 21 13.00 9.69 -8.70
N ARG A 22 12.54 8.59 -9.28
CA ARG A 22 12.45 8.44 -10.75
C ARG A 22 11.44 9.37 -11.43
N SER A 23 10.40 9.79 -10.70
CA SER A 23 9.42 10.75 -11.22
C SER A 23 10.09 12.11 -11.47
N LYS A 24 9.82 12.70 -12.63
CA LYS A 24 10.30 14.05 -12.97
C LYS A 24 9.49 15.16 -12.29
N VAL A 25 8.39 14.80 -11.65
CA VAL A 25 7.48 15.73 -10.97
C VAL A 25 7.15 15.18 -9.58
N GLU A 26 6.80 16.08 -8.68
CA GLU A 26 6.34 15.68 -7.33
C GLU A 26 5.18 14.68 -7.41
N LEU A 27 5.17 13.74 -6.47
CA LEU A 27 4.20 12.65 -6.42
C LEU A 27 2.90 13.13 -5.77
N VAL A 28 2.08 13.88 -6.51
CA VAL A 28 0.78 14.40 -6.04
C VAL A 28 -0.36 13.69 -6.78
N GLY A 29 -1.49 13.46 -6.09
CA GLY A 29 -2.71 12.92 -6.69
C GLY A 29 -2.66 11.43 -7.05
N ARG A 30 -1.67 10.68 -6.55
CA ARG A 30 -1.50 9.24 -6.84
C ARG A 30 -2.12 8.34 -5.78
N GLY A 31 -2.71 8.93 -4.74
CA GLY A 31 -3.01 8.24 -3.52
C GLY A 31 -4.41 7.69 -3.41
N ALA A 32 -4.46 6.47 -2.90
CA ALA A 32 -5.62 5.85 -2.32
C ALA A 32 -5.63 6.06 -0.79
N GLY A 33 -6.73 5.70 -0.16
CA GLY A 33 -6.85 5.73 1.29
C GLY A 33 -5.86 4.77 1.97
N ILE A 34 -5.43 5.16 3.14
CA ILE A 34 -4.51 4.42 4.02
C ILE A 34 -5.15 4.29 5.40
N THR A 35 -5.04 3.10 5.98
CA THR A 35 -5.44 2.85 7.37
C THR A 35 -4.30 3.25 8.31
N GLY A 36 -4.61 4.12 9.29
CA GLY A 36 -3.68 4.52 10.33
C GLY A 36 -3.55 3.43 11.40
N HIS A 37 -2.56 2.57 11.25
CA HIS A 37 -2.15 1.63 12.30
C HIS A 37 -1.31 2.35 13.37
N PRO A 38 -1.35 1.92 14.64
CA PRO A 38 -0.53 2.52 15.69
C PRO A 38 0.95 2.63 15.33
N GLU A 39 1.51 1.59 14.74
CA GLU A 39 2.92 1.57 14.30
C GLU A 39 3.24 2.64 13.24
N LEU A 40 2.27 2.99 12.39
CA LEU A 40 2.42 4.09 11.43
C LEU A 40 2.36 5.44 12.13
N LEU A 41 1.42 5.61 13.09
CA LEU A 41 1.28 6.86 13.83
C LEU A 41 2.53 7.16 14.67
N ASP A 42 2.99 6.17 15.41
CA ASP A 42 4.22 6.26 16.22
C ASP A 42 5.45 6.60 15.34
N ALA A 43 5.54 5.97 14.16
CA ALA A 43 6.65 6.23 13.25
C ALA A 43 6.58 7.63 12.61
N LEU A 44 5.39 8.16 12.33
CA LEU A 44 5.23 9.54 11.84
C LEU A 44 5.69 10.55 12.89
N GLU A 45 5.27 10.39 14.15
CA GLU A 45 5.73 11.24 15.24
C GLU A 45 7.25 11.15 15.41
N ALA A 46 7.78 9.93 15.46
CA ALA A 46 9.22 9.69 15.61
C ALA A 46 10.04 10.23 14.42
N SER A 47 9.49 10.26 13.21
CA SER A 47 10.14 10.82 12.02
C SER A 47 10.18 12.36 11.99
N GLY A 48 9.46 13.02 12.90
CA GLY A 48 9.28 14.48 12.90
C GLY A 48 8.23 14.98 11.91
N ALA A 49 7.52 14.09 11.22
CA ALA A 49 6.45 14.47 10.29
C ALA A 49 5.16 14.90 11.02
N GLY A 50 4.95 14.40 12.26
CA GLY A 50 3.77 14.67 13.06
C GLY A 50 2.52 13.95 12.59
N THR A 51 1.50 13.94 13.43
CA THR A 51 0.21 13.29 13.16
C THR A 51 -0.97 14.27 13.23
N GLU A 52 -0.72 15.54 13.46
CA GLU A 52 -1.77 16.55 13.54
C GLU A 52 -2.60 16.61 12.25
N ARG A 53 -3.95 16.51 12.42
CA ARG A 53 -4.87 16.52 11.29
C ARG A 53 -4.51 15.48 10.21
N LEU A 54 -4.01 14.32 10.63
CA LEU A 54 -3.52 13.28 9.71
C LEU A 54 -4.62 12.75 8.79
N GLY A 55 -5.84 12.64 9.28
CA GLY A 55 -6.95 12.07 8.52
C GLY A 55 -8.29 12.23 9.23
N ILE A 56 -9.23 11.35 8.87
CA ILE A 56 -10.59 11.33 9.42
C ILE A 56 -10.69 10.15 10.38
N GLU A 57 -11.09 10.41 11.62
CA GLU A 57 -11.39 9.35 12.57
C GLU A 57 -12.79 8.79 12.31
N VAL A 58 -12.88 7.48 12.12
CA VAL A 58 -14.15 6.76 12.07
C VAL A 58 -14.37 6.02 13.39
N PRO A 59 -15.59 6.03 13.95
CA PRO A 59 -15.84 5.47 15.29
C PRO A 59 -15.95 3.94 15.31
N LYS A 60 -16.32 3.36 14.18
CA LYS A 60 -16.57 1.93 14.05
C LYS A 60 -16.45 1.46 12.60
N ARG A 61 -16.39 0.15 12.45
CA ARG A 61 -16.53 -0.55 11.17
C ARG A 61 -17.86 -1.26 11.12
N ILE A 62 -18.43 -1.36 9.92
CA ILE A 62 -19.70 -2.03 9.67
C ILE A 62 -19.60 -2.95 8.45
N ALA A 63 -20.32 -4.06 8.46
CA ALA A 63 -20.63 -4.83 7.28
C ALA A 63 -22.10 -4.61 6.90
N ILE A 64 -22.38 -4.57 5.59
CA ILE A 64 -23.75 -4.39 5.06
C ILE A 64 -24.09 -5.52 4.10
N ASP A 65 -25.39 -5.82 4.00
CA ASP A 65 -25.93 -6.77 3.03
C ASP A 65 -26.26 -6.10 1.67
N ARG A 66 -26.82 -6.90 0.75
CA ARG A 66 -27.24 -6.44 -0.59
C ARG A 66 -28.33 -5.35 -0.55
N ASP A 67 -29.15 -5.32 0.50
CA ASP A 67 -30.19 -4.32 0.71
C ASP A 67 -29.65 -3.05 1.39
N GLY A 68 -28.37 -3.03 1.80
CA GLY A 68 -27.73 -1.93 2.52
C GLY A 68 -27.96 -1.97 4.03
N ARG A 69 -28.53 -3.06 4.58
CA ARG A 69 -28.72 -3.21 6.03
C ARG A 69 -27.42 -3.63 6.69
N VAL A 70 -27.13 -3.05 7.86
CA VAL A 70 -25.97 -3.46 8.68
C VAL A 70 -26.21 -4.87 9.19
N THR A 71 -25.30 -5.77 8.84
CA THR A 71 -25.29 -7.18 9.29
C THR A 71 -24.43 -7.39 10.53
N GLU A 72 -23.32 -6.65 10.61
CA GLU A 72 -22.35 -6.71 11.70
C GLU A 72 -21.72 -5.36 11.96
N GLU A 73 -21.31 -5.11 13.20
CA GLU A 73 -20.52 -3.91 13.53
C GLU A 73 -19.47 -4.21 14.61
N ARG A 74 -18.39 -3.42 14.59
CA ARG A 74 -17.34 -3.45 15.63
C ARG A 74 -16.99 -2.01 16.02
N LEU A 75 -17.02 -1.72 17.30
CA LEU A 75 -16.50 -0.45 17.82
C LEU A 75 -14.98 -0.49 17.76
N LEU A 76 -14.43 0.15 16.76
CA LEU A 76 -13.00 0.27 16.56
C LEU A 76 -12.72 1.63 15.93
N ARG A 77 -12.19 2.54 16.74
CA ARG A 77 -11.77 3.86 16.25
C ARG A 77 -10.51 3.70 15.40
N GLN A 78 -10.54 4.25 14.20
CA GLN A 78 -9.41 4.23 13.28
C GLN A 78 -9.27 5.58 12.59
N ILE A 79 -8.03 6.04 12.45
CA ILE A 79 -7.72 7.20 11.61
C ILE A 79 -7.51 6.70 10.19
N LEU A 80 -8.25 7.30 9.25
CA LEU A 80 -8.16 6.99 7.83
C LEU A 80 -7.62 8.22 7.11
N THR A 81 -6.51 8.02 6.42
CA THR A 81 -5.75 9.08 5.75
C THR A 81 -5.58 8.77 4.27
N SER A 82 -4.86 9.61 3.55
CA SER A 82 -4.51 9.42 2.15
C SER A 82 -3.00 9.28 1.97
N TRP A 83 -2.60 8.56 0.93
CA TRP A 83 -1.21 8.46 0.51
C TRP A 83 -0.59 9.85 0.27
N ASP A 84 -1.36 10.75 -0.36
CA ASP A 84 -0.92 12.12 -0.66
C ASP A 84 -0.57 12.90 0.62
N ARG A 85 -1.40 12.77 1.67
CA ARG A 85 -1.15 13.41 2.96
C ARG A 85 0.15 12.91 3.60
N LEU A 86 0.33 11.59 3.65
CA LEU A 86 1.54 10.99 4.21
C LEU A 86 2.78 11.41 3.42
N GLN A 87 2.69 11.42 2.09
CA GLN A 87 3.79 11.83 1.23
C GLN A 87 4.20 13.28 1.49
N ARG A 88 3.25 14.22 1.60
CA ARG A 88 3.53 15.62 1.89
C ARG A 88 4.17 15.80 3.26
N LEU A 89 3.65 15.15 4.30
CA LEU A 89 4.20 15.23 5.64
C LEU A 89 5.66 14.76 5.68
N LEU A 90 5.93 13.58 5.15
CA LEU A 90 7.29 13.02 5.11
C LEU A 90 8.20 13.81 4.16
N ARG A 91 7.70 14.25 3.00
CA ARG A 91 8.49 15.06 2.06
C ARG A 91 8.94 16.38 2.70
N ALA A 92 8.13 16.97 3.56
CA ALA A 92 8.46 18.20 4.28
C ALA A 92 9.59 18.03 5.31
N THR A 93 9.89 16.81 5.76
CA THR A 93 11.03 16.55 6.65
C THR A 93 12.38 16.50 5.92
N ILE A 94 12.38 16.44 4.59
CA ILE A 94 13.59 16.34 3.76
C ILE A 94 13.86 17.69 3.10
N ASP A 95 15.07 18.21 3.32
CA ASP A 95 15.53 19.43 2.65
C ASP A 95 15.45 19.24 1.11
N PRO A 96 14.89 20.21 0.37
CA PRO A 96 14.85 20.15 -1.09
C PRO A 96 16.20 19.87 -1.77
N ALA A 97 17.31 20.34 -1.17
CA ALA A 97 18.66 20.09 -1.69
C ALA A 97 19.05 18.61 -1.72
N HIS A 98 18.41 17.80 -0.88
CA HIS A 98 18.67 16.35 -0.73
C HIS A 98 17.55 15.49 -1.35
N TYR A 99 16.71 16.06 -2.23
CA TYR A 99 15.64 15.31 -2.90
C TYR A 99 15.69 15.54 -4.40
N HIS A 100 16.13 14.51 -5.12
CA HIS A 100 16.47 14.59 -6.56
C HIS A 100 15.38 13.91 -7.39
N LEU A 101 14.68 14.70 -8.23
CA LEU A 101 13.64 14.20 -9.12
C LEU A 101 14.23 13.79 -10.48
N GLY A 102 13.58 12.83 -11.15
CA GLY A 102 13.94 12.36 -12.48
C GLY A 102 15.12 11.37 -12.51
N CYS A 103 15.57 10.92 -11.34
CA CYS A 103 16.71 10.02 -11.21
C CYS A 103 16.25 8.57 -11.23
N ASN A 104 16.36 7.91 -12.38
CA ASN A 104 16.00 6.52 -12.53
C ASN A 104 17.22 5.61 -12.32
N PHE A 105 17.17 4.75 -11.31
CA PHE A 105 18.21 3.78 -11.02
C PHE A 105 18.48 2.86 -12.22
N ASP A 106 19.74 2.67 -12.56
CA ASP A 106 20.21 1.75 -13.60
C ASP A 106 20.84 0.50 -12.95
N ARG A 107 21.95 0.70 -12.22
CA ARG A 107 22.64 -0.38 -11.52
C ARG A 107 23.45 0.12 -10.34
N VAL A 108 23.89 -0.82 -9.50
CA VAL A 108 24.82 -0.58 -8.38
C VAL A 108 26.02 -1.54 -8.48
N GLU A 109 27.19 -1.00 -8.22
CA GLU A 109 28.42 -1.73 -7.92
C GLU A 109 28.78 -1.48 -6.47
N GLN A 110 29.34 -2.46 -5.77
CA GLN A 110 29.67 -2.33 -4.36
C GLN A 110 30.99 -3.05 -4.02
N ASP A 111 31.69 -2.50 -3.05
CA ASP A 111 32.92 -3.09 -2.47
C ASP A 111 32.94 -2.88 -0.94
N GLU A 112 34.06 -3.18 -0.30
CA GLU A 112 34.25 -3.00 1.15
C GLU A 112 34.11 -1.54 1.61
N ARG A 113 34.25 -0.56 0.71
CA ARG A 113 34.23 0.87 1.00
C ARG A 113 32.85 1.49 0.86
N GLY A 114 31.97 0.89 0.05
CA GLY A 114 30.63 1.44 -0.19
C GLY A 114 29.96 0.94 -1.45
N ALA A 115 28.95 1.68 -1.86
CA ALA A 115 28.15 1.45 -3.07
C ALA A 115 28.37 2.58 -4.06
N ARG A 116 28.51 2.23 -5.35
CA ARG A 116 28.52 3.17 -6.47
C ARG A 116 27.26 2.96 -7.28
N VAL A 117 26.40 3.96 -7.29
CA VAL A 117 25.07 3.91 -7.91
C VAL A 117 25.10 4.64 -9.24
N TYR A 118 24.59 4.00 -10.28
CA TYR A 118 24.48 4.54 -11.63
C TYR A 118 23.02 4.82 -11.97
N PHE A 119 22.76 5.96 -12.57
CA PHE A 119 21.45 6.37 -13.04
C PHE A 119 21.35 6.36 -14.56
N SER A 120 20.12 6.22 -15.11
CA SER A 120 19.88 6.08 -16.55
C SER A 120 20.28 7.30 -17.38
N ASP A 121 20.46 8.46 -16.76
CA ASP A 121 20.94 9.71 -17.39
C ASP A 121 22.48 9.81 -17.46
N GLY A 122 23.18 8.82 -16.90
CA GLY A 122 24.62 8.73 -16.82
C GLY A 122 25.23 9.32 -15.56
N ALA A 123 24.42 9.87 -14.64
CA ALA A 123 24.89 10.31 -13.33
C ALA A 123 25.40 9.12 -12.51
N VAL A 124 26.41 9.37 -11.66
CA VAL A 124 27.03 8.36 -10.78
C VAL A 124 27.22 8.97 -9.41
N GLU A 125 26.72 8.27 -8.40
CA GLU A 125 26.87 8.66 -6.98
C GLU A 125 27.57 7.58 -6.19
N THR A 126 28.20 7.97 -5.10
CA THR A 126 28.88 7.05 -4.16
C THR A 126 28.37 7.28 -2.76
N ALA A 127 28.11 6.18 -2.04
CA ALA A 127 27.62 6.23 -0.67
C ALA A 127 28.17 5.03 0.14
N ASP A 128 28.10 5.12 1.45
CA ASP A 128 28.44 4.00 2.35
C ASP A 128 27.46 2.85 2.18
N ILE A 129 26.18 3.18 1.93
CA ILE A 129 25.08 2.22 1.68
C ILE A 129 24.11 2.73 0.60
N LEU A 130 23.49 1.83 -0.13
CA LEU A 130 22.30 2.08 -0.94
C LEU A 130 21.07 1.49 -0.26
N VAL A 131 20.02 2.29 -0.11
CA VAL A 131 18.72 1.79 0.38
C VAL A 131 17.70 1.77 -0.76
N GLY A 132 17.29 0.57 -1.17
CA GLY A 132 16.25 0.33 -2.17
C GLY A 132 14.85 0.48 -1.54
N GLY A 133 14.25 1.68 -1.68
CA GLY A 133 12.88 1.97 -1.27
C GLY A 133 11.93 2.14 -2.47
N ASP A 134 12.22 1.50 -3.60
CA ASP A 134 11.64 1.70 -4.93
C ASP A 134 10.39 0.83 -5.21
N GLY A 135 9.81 0.23 -4.14
CA GLY A 135 8.50 -0.38 -4.14
C GLY A 135 8.45 -1.78 -4.77
N ILE A 136 7.25 -2.26 -5.03
CA ILE A 136 7.01 -3.64 -5.52
C ILE A 136 7.78 -3.99 -6.79
N ARG A 137 8.01 -2.99 -7.66
CA ARG A 137 8.75 -3.15 -8.93
C ARG A 137 10.21 -2.73 -8.80
N SER A 138 10.79 -3.00 -7.66
CA SER A 138 12.16 -2.58 -7.33
C SER A 138 13.17 -3.03 -8.39
N SER A 139 13.85 -2.04 -8.98
CA SER A 139 15.00 -2.27 -9.86
C SER A 139 16.22 -2.70 -9.05
N VAL A 140 16.36 -2.21 -7.82
CA VAL A 140 17.40 -2.64 -6.88
C VAL A 140 17.25 -4.13 -6.58
N ARG A 141 16.03 -4.60 -6.21
CA ARG A 141 15.77 -6.04 -6.04
C ARG A 141 16.03 -6.82 -7.32
N GLY A 142 15.62 -6.30 -8.47
CA GLY A 142 15.83 -6.95 -9.77
C GLY A 142 17.28 -7.25 -10.05
N GLN A 143 18.21 -6.41 -9.57
CA GLN A 143 19.65 -6.67 -9.68
C GLN A 143 20.17 -7.58 -8.57
N MET A 144 19.77 -7.33 -7.31
CA MET A 144 20.35 -8.01 -6.14
C MET A 144 19.80 -9.41 -5.89
N ALA A 145 18.54 -9.64 -6.26
CA ALA A 145 17.81 -10.89 -6.05
C ALA A 145 16.83 -11.14 -7.22
N PRO A 146 17.33 -11.37 -8.44
CA PRO A 146 16.52 -11.51 -9.65
C PRO A 146 15.55 -12.70 -9.61
N GLU A 147 15.82 -13.69 -8.75
CA GLU A 147 14.93 -14.84 -8.52
C GLU A 147 13.67 -14.49 -7.72
N ILE A 148 13.67 -13.35 -7.01
CA ILE A 148 12.52 -12.91 -6.21
C ILE A 148 11.61 -12.05 -7.08
N GLN A 149 10.56 -12.68 -7.61
CA GLN A 149 9.59 -12.01 -8.47
C GLN A 149 8.21 -11.91 -7.79
N PRO A 150 7.49 -10.77 -7.95
CA PRO A 150 6.11 -10.66 -7.50
C PRO A 150 5.20 -11.68 -8.19
N VAL A 151 4.39 -12.37 -7.39
CA VAL A 151 3.44 -13.38 -7.85
C VAL A 151 2.03 -12.82 -7.84
N TYR A 152 1.31 -12.92 -8.95
CA TYR A 152 -0.07 -12.49 -9.05
C TYR A 152 -0.98 -13.33 -8.14
N ALA A 153 -1.80 -12.64 -7.35
CA ALA A 153 -2.65 -13.28 -6.33
C ALA A 153 -3.94 -13.92 -6.89
N GLY A 154 -4.26 -13.71 -8.18
CA GLY A 154 -5.48 -14.22 -8.82
C GLY A 154 -6.68 -13.27 -8.71
N TYR A 155 -6.47 -12.02 -8.29
CA TYR A 155 -7.49 -10.98 -8.20
C TYR A 155 -6.89 -9.57 -8.30
N TYR A 156 -7.75 -8.62 -8.54
CA TYR A 156 -7.42 -7.21 -8.71
C TYR A 156 -8.41 -6.32 -7.96
N ILE A 157 -8.11 -5.05 -7.89
CA ILE A 157 -8.96 -4.05 -7.26
C ILE A 157 -9.37 -3.00 -8.29
N TRP A 158 -10.67 -2.68 -8.37
CA TRP A 158 -11.14 -1.39 -8.85
C TRP A 158 -11.06 -0.37 -7.72
N ARG A 159 -10.48 0.78 -8.00
CA ARG A 159 -10.28 1.86 -7.02
C ARG A 159 -10.74 3.20 -7.57
N GLY A 160 -11.14 4.06 -6.64
CA GLY A 160 -11.42 5.46 -6.90
C GLY A 160 -11.71 6.21 -5.61
N ALA A 161 -11.86 7.50 -5.71
CA ALA A 161 -12.19 8.34 -4.57
C ALA A 161 -13.10 9.49 -5.03
N PRO A 162 -14.44 9.29 -5.09
CA PRO A 162 -15.37 10.36 -5.41
C PRO A 162 -15.33 11.44 -4.32
N ASN A 163 -15.67 12.68 -4.70
CA ASN A 163 -15.80 13.74 -3.73
C ASN A 163 -17.03 13.50 -2.84
N GLU A 164 -16.96 13.89 -1.58
CA GLU A 164 -18.08 13.82 -0.64
C GLU A 164 -19.32 14.56 -1.18
N ALA A 165 -19.14 15.71 -1.81
CA ALA A 165 -20.21 16.51 -2.37
C ALA A 165 -20.94 15.85 -3.56
N ASP A 166 -20.34 14.87 -4.22
CA ASP A 166 -20.92 14.14 -5.34
C ASP A 166 -21.77 12.94 -4.89
N LEU A 167 -21.79 12.62 -3.57
CA LEU A 167 -22.51 11.48 -3.00
C LEU A 167 -23.95 11.83 -2.62
N SER A 168 -24.85 10.84 -2.72
CA SER A 168 -26.25 11.02 -2.32
C SER A 168 -26.39 11.25 -0.80
N PRO A 169 -27.46 11.94 -0.36
CA PRO A 169 -27.74 12.09 1.07
C PRO A 169 -27.89 10.75 1.81
N GLN A 170 -28.32 9.68 1.11
CA GLN A 170 -28.42 8.35 1.69
C GLN A 170 -27.02 7.77 1.97
N THR A 171 -26.14 7.79 0.98
CA THR A 171 -24.74 7.33 1.11
C THR A 171 -24.01 8.06 2.24
N LEU A 172 -24.20 9.40 2.33
CA LEU A 172 -23.60 10.22 3.36
C LEU A 172 -24.06 9.88 4.78
N ARG A 173 -25.30 9.42 4.96
CA ARG A 173 -25.81 9.05 6.28
C ARG A 173 -25.49 7.62 6.67
N GLU A 174 -25.57 6.67 5.72
CA GLU A 174 -25.61 5.24 6.02
C GLU A 174 -24.25 4.58 6.04
N ILE A 175 -23.32 4.97 5.13
CA ILE A 175 -22.03 4.31 5.01
C ILE A 175 -20.83 5.25 5.11
N TYR A 176 -20.96 6.52 4.71
CA TYR A 176 -19.83 7.45 4.68
C TYR A 176 -19.13 7.65 6.03
N PRO A 177 -19.82 7.70 7.19
CA PRO A 177 -19.17 7.95 8.48
C PRO A 177 -18.35 6.78 9.03
N TYR A 178 -18.34 5.64 8.34
CA TYR A 178 -17.81 4.38 8.85
C TYR A 178 -16.72 3.79 7.94
N PHE A 179 -15.97 2.85 8.50
CA PHE A 179 -15.20 1.91 7.72
C PHE A 179 -16.15 0.79 7.29
N THR A 180 -16.64 0.86 6.05
CA THR A 180 -17.74 0.01 5.58
C THR A 180 -17.24 -1.12 4.71
N PHE A 181 -17.78 -2.32 4.96
CA PHE A 181 -17.52 -3.56 4.21
C PHE A 181 -18.79 -4.07 3.57
N TYR A 182 -18.68 -4.57 2.34
CA TYR A 182 -19.67 -5.38 1.66
C TYR A 182 -18.98 -6.60 1.06
N LEU A 183 -19.44 -7.80 1.40
CA LEU A 183 -18.72 -9.05 1.21
C LEU A 183 -19.51 -10.05 0.35
N PRO A 184 -19.81 -9.74 -0.92
CA PRO A 184 -20.45 -10.71 -1.80
C PRO A 184 -19.48 -11.86 -2.13
N PRO A 185 -19.98 -13.06 -2.51
CA PRO A 185 -19.13 -14.21 -2.76
C PRO A 185 -17.96 -13.91 -3.69
N ARG A 186 -16.74 -14.23 -3.25
CA ARG A 186 -15.47 -14.04 -3.98
C ARG A 186 -15.19 -12.58 -4.37
N GLN A 187 -15.74 -11.64 -3.63
CA GLN A 187 -15.51 -10.22 -3.80
C GLN A 187 -15.45 -9.54 -2.43
N GLU A 188 -14.91 -8.35 -2.40
CA GLU A 188 -14.85 -7.52 -1.20
C GLU A 188 -14.93 -6.06 -1.62
N VAL A 189 -15.85 -5.31 -1.01
CA VAL A 189 -15.90 -3.85 -1.16
C VAL A 189 -15.58 -3.22 0.17
N ILE A 190 -14.64 -2.28 0.15
CA ILE A 190 -14.24 -1.50 1.32
C ILE A 190 -14.36 -0.02 0.98
N THR A 191 -15.04 0.74 1.84
CA THR A 191 -15.15 2.18 1.69
C THR A 191 -14.95 2.91 3.02
N TYR A 192 -14.39 4.12 2.95
CA TYR A 192 -14.20 5.00 4.11
C TYR A 192 -13.86 6.43 3.69
N PRO A 193 -14.16 7.45 4.53
CA PRO A 193 -13.81 8.83 4.24
C PRO A 193 -12.31 9.08 4.34
N ILE A 194 -11.80 9.93 3.47
CA ILE A 194 -10.41 10.43 3.49
C ILE A 194 -10.40 11.93 3.25
N ALA A 195 -9.27 12.58 3.54
CA ALA A 195 -9.07 13.99 3.24
C ALA A 195 -9.36 14.30 1.76
N GLY A 196 -9.85 15.48 1.51
CA GLY A 196 -10.00 16.06 0.18
C GLY A 196 -8.67 16.38 -0.48
N PHE A 197 -8.74 17.11 -1.60
CA PHE A 197 -7.54 17.67 -2.21
C PHE A 197 -6.90 18.68 -1.24
N ASP A 198 -5.58 18.84 -1.32
CA ASP A 198 -4.81 19.71 -0.45
C ASP A 198 -5.01 19.46 1.06
N ASP A 199 -5.30 18.20 1.41
CA ASP A 199 -5.53 17.72 2.78
C ASP A 199 -6.73 18.37 3.48
N ASP A 200 -7.73 18.81 2.72
CA ASP A 200 -8.93 19.43 3.29
C ASP A 200 -9.77 18.39 4.06
N LEU A 201 -9.93 18.60 5.35
CA LEU A 201 -10.76 17.78 6.24
C LEU A 201 -12.15 18.38 6.48
N THR A 202 -12.45 19.53 5.84
CA THR A 202 -13.74 20.22 6.00
C THR A 202 -14.86 19.35 5.43
N PRO A 203 -15.95 19.11 6.19
CA PRO A 203 -17.12 18.40 5.68
C PRO A 203 -17.64 19.02 4.38
N GLY A 204 -17.92 18.17 3.39
CA GLY A 204 -18.29 18.57 2.03
C GLY A 204 -17.12 18.63 1.04
N ASN A 205 -15.90 18.85 1.51
CA ASN A 205 -14.69 18.91 0.66
C ASN A 205 -13.85 17.63 0.68
N ARG A 206 -14.24 16.66 1.50
CA ARG A 206 -13.53 15.38 1.65
C ARG A 206 -13.79 14.46 0.47
N ARG A 207 -13.14 13.31 0.46
CA ARG A 207 -13.33 12.24 -0.54
C ARG A 207 -13.75 10.95 0.17
N PHE A 208 -14.28 10.01 -0.61
CA PHE A 208 -14.70 8.70 -0.13
C PHE A 208 -13.89 7.62 -0.83
N ASN A 209 -12.92 7.03 -0.16
CA ASN A 209 -12.09 5.96 -0.73
C ASN A 209 -12.95 4.74 -1.03
N PHE A 210 -12.88 4.25 -2.26
CA PHE A 210 -13.64 3.10 -2.76
C PHE A 210 -12.68 2.03 -3.28
N ILE A 211 -12.82 0.83 -2.79
CA ILE A 211 -12.00 -0.34 -3.10
C ILE A 211 -12.92 -1.51 -3.38
N TRP A 212 -12.83 -2.12 -4.58
CA TRP A 212 -13.62 -3.29 -4.94
C TRP A 212 -12.72 -4.40 -5.48
N TYR A 213 -12.51 -5.44 -4.66
CA TYR A 213 -11.75 -6.62 -5.02
C TYR A 213 -12.56 -7.55 -5.90
N ARG A 214 -11.95 -8.02 -6.98
CA ARG A 214 -12.57 -8.94 -7.95
C ARG A 214 -11.59 -10.00 -8.43
N VAL A 215 -12.06 -11.22 -8.55
CA VAL A 215 -11.26 -12.34 -9.07
C VAL A 215 -11.09 -12.20 -10.58
N ALA A 216 -9.86 -12.41 -11.04
CA ALA A 216 -9.53 -12.62 -12.43
C ALA A 216 -8.35 -13.58 -12.54
N ASP A 217 -8.38 -14.48 -13.50
CA ASP A 217 -7.19 -15.29 -13.80
C ASP A 217 -6.13 -14.47 -14.56
N ALA A 218 -4.97 -15.07 -14.78
CA ALA A 218 -3.85 -14.40 -15.45
C ALA A 218 -4.16 -14.04 -16.92
N ALA A 219 -5.04 -14.79 -17.59
CA ALA A 219 -5.43 -14.49 -18.96
C ALA A 219 -6.32 -13.25 -19.03
N ARG A 220 -7.32 -13.17 -18.14
CA ARG A 220 -8.20 -12.01 -18.03
C ARG A 220 -7.41 -10.77 -17.59
N LEU A 221 -6.48 -10.91 -16.63
CA LEU A 221 -5.62 -9.79 -16.24
C LEU A 221 -4.79 -9.26 -17.42
N ARG A 222 -4.22 -10.17 -18.22
CA ARG A 222 -3.44 -9.77 -19.39
C ARG A 222 -4.29 -8.99 -20.40
N GLU A 223 -5.52 -9.43 -20.64
CA GLU A 223 -6.48 -8.71 -21.48
C GLU A 223 -6.81 -7.32 -20.93
N MET A 224 -7.06 -7.21 -19.62
CA MET A 224 -7.36 -5.96 -18.93
C MET A 224 -6.17 -4.99 -18.94
N ASN A 225 -4.95 -5.49 -19.07
CA ASN A 225 -3.74 -4.68 -19.15
C ASN A 225 -3.42 -4.17 -20.57
N VAL A 226 -4.30 -4.34 -21.54
CA VAL A 226 -4.25 -3.64 -22.82
C VAL A 226 -4.99 -2.31 -22.66
N ASP A 227 -4.32 -1.19 -22.98
CA ASP A 227 -4.89 0.15 -22.86
C ASP A 227 -5.80 0.53 -24.05
N GLU A 228 -6.40 1.74 -24.01
CA GLU A 228 -7.29 2.22 -25.08
C GLU A 228 -6.58 2.45 -26.43
N ASN A 229 -5.27 2.51 -26.45
CA ASN A 229 -4.45 2.62 -27.67
C ASN A 229 -3.96 1.25 -28.15
N GLY A 230 -4.36 0.14 -27.51
CA GLY A 230 -3.92 -1.21 -27.84
C GLY A 230 -2.53 -1.57 -27.33
N VAL A 231 -1.93 -0.76 -26.45
CA VAL A 231 -0.61 -1.04 -25.86
C VAL A 231 -0.76 -2.00 -24.68
N GLN A 232 0.00 -3.10 -24.70
CA GLN A 232 0.06 -4.06 -23.60
C GLN A 232 0.96 -3.51 -22.49
N HIS A 233 0.41 -3.35 -21.29
CA HIS A 233 1.16 -3.03 -20.08
C HIS A 233 1.47 -4.29 -19.30
N GLU A 234 2.68 -4.38 -18.77
CA GLU A 234 3.12 -5.58 -18.03
C GLU A 234 2.38 -5.75 -16.70
N HIS A 235 2.10 -4.66 -16.01
CA HIS A 235 1.60 -4.72 -14.64
C HIS A 235 0.25 -4.04 -14.43
N SER A 236 0.07 -2.82 -14.90
CA SER A 236 -1.17 -2.04 -14.78
C SER A 236 -1.22 -0.92 -15.81
N VAL A 237 -2.41 -0.61 -16.28
CA VAL A 237 -2.67 0.50 -17.21
C VAL A 237 -2.71 1.82 -16.43
N PRO A 238 -2.05 2.89 -16.91
CA PRO A 238 -2.25 4.23 -16.35
C PRO A 238 -3.74 4.62 -16.36
N PRO A 239 -4.28 5.21 -15.26
CA PRO A 239 -5.71 5.44 -15.14
C PRO A 239 -6.37 6.12 -16.34
N PRO A 240 -5.82 7.17 -16.96
CA PRO A 240 -6.44 7.82 -18.11
C PRO A 240 -6.52 6.95 -19.36
N LEU A 241 -5.73 5.86 -19.43
CA LEU A 241 -5.65 4.96 -20.58
C LEU A 241 -6.44 3.65 -20.39
N ILE A 242 -7.17 3.50 -19.29
CA ILE A 242 -8.03 2.34 -19.08
C ILE A 242 -9.16 2.36 -20.11
N ARG A 243 -9.34 1.25 -20.81
CA ARG A 243 -10.36 1.10 -21.85
C ARG A 243 -11.76 1.38 -21.32
N LYS A 244 -12.55 2.08 -22.10
CA LYS A 244 -13.93 2.47 -21.75
C LYS A 244 -14.88 1.28 -21.66
N ASP A 245 -14.64 0.23 -22.43
CA ASP A 245 -15.42 -1.03 -22.36
C ASP A 245 -15.24 -1.70 -20.99
N LEU A 246 -14.01 -1.77 -20.44
CA LEU A 246 -13.77 -2.29 -19.11
C LEU A 246 -14.48 -1.50 -18.01
N ILE A 247 -14.54 -0.16 -18.15
CA ILE A 247 -15.28 0.70 -17.22
C ILE A 247 -16.79 0.47 -17.37
N ALA A 248 -17.29 0.32 -18.58
CA ALA A 248 -18.71 0.03 -18.84
C ALA A 248 -19.12 -1.33 -18.28
N ASP A 249 -18.31 -2.37 -18.48
CA ASP A 249 -18.50 -3.71 -17.89
C ASP A 249 -18.55 -3.63 -16.36
N MET A 250 -17.59 -2.92 -15.74
CA MET A 250 -17.55 -2.70 -14.30
C MET A 250 -18.81 -2.00 -13.80
N HIS A 251 -19.32 -0.99 -14.50
CA HIS A 251 -20.57 -0.32 -14.15
C HIS A 251 -21.80 -1.23 -14.34
N GLY A 252 -21.79 -2.13 -15.34
CA GLY A 252 -22.83 -3.14 -15.55
C GLY A 252 -22.90 -4.10 -14.36
N ASP A 253 -21.78 -4.72 -14.03
CA ASP A 253 -21.65 -5.63 -12.88
C ASP A 253 -22.03 -4.94 -11.56
N ALA A 254 -21.66 -3.67 -11.39
CA ALA A 254 -21.96 -2.92 -10.18
C ALA A 254 -23.46 -2.77 -9.94
N ARG A 255 -24.25 -2.51 -10.98
CA ARG A 255 -25.72 -2.40 -10.88
C ARG A 255 -26.36 -3.71 -10.43
N GLU A 256 -25.78 -4.83 -10.82
CA GLU A 256 -26.27 -6.16 -10.45
C GLU A 256 -25.84 -6.58 -9.03
N ILE A 257 -24.64 -6.16 -8.60
CA ILE A 257 -23.99 -6.71 -7.40
C ILE A 257 -24.09 -5.77 -6.20
N LEU A 258 -23.88 -4.45 -6.39
CA LEU A 258 -23.69 -3.53 -5.27
C LEU A 258 -25.02 -3.04 -4.68
N PRO A 259 -25.13 -2.87 -3.35
CA PRO A 259 -26.22 -2.12 -2.72
C PRO A 259 -26.24 -0.67 -3.20
N ALA A 260 -27.40 -0.02 -3.13
CA ALA A 260 -27.64 1.30 -3.72
C ALA A 260 -26.63 2.37 -3.28
N THR A 261 -26.23 2.36 -2.02
CA THR A 261 -25.26 3.32 -1.46
C THR A 261 -23.83 3.12 -2.00
N LEU A 262 -23.40 1.88 -2.19
CA LEU A 262 -22.10 1.59 -2.80
C LEU A 262 -22.11 1.81 -4.32
N LEU A 263 -23.23 1.53 -4.98
CA LEU A 263 -23.41 1.85 -6.40
C LEU A 263 -23.35 3.36 -6.65
N ASP A 264 -24.03 4.15 -5.81
CA ASP A 264 -23.97 5.62 -5.83
C ASP A 264 -22.51 6.11 -5.73
N ALA A 265 -21.78 5.61 -4.73
CA ALA A 265 -20.38 5.97 -4.54
C ALA A 265 -19.48 5.58 -5.72
N LEU A 266 -19.68 4.37 -6.30
CA LEU A 266 -18.91 3.93 -7.47
C LEU A 266 -19.18 4.80 -8.71
N LEU A 267 -20.45 5.10 -8.99
CA LEU A 267 -20.83 5.90 -10.16
C LEU A 267 -20.38 7.36 -10.07
N ALA A 268 -20.13 7.87 -8.86
CA ALA A 268 -19.55 9.20 -8.63
C ALA A 268 -18.02 9.26 -8.89
N ILE A 269 -17.35 8.13 -9.11
CA ILE A 269 -15.91 8.09 -9.41
C ILE A 269 -15.67 8.58 -10.84
N LYS A 270 -14.98 9.71 -10.98
CA LYS A 270 -14.67 10.30 -12.30
C LYS A 270 -13.60 9.53 -13.06
N GLN A 271 -12.62 9.00 -12.36
CA GLN A 271 -11.50 8.24 -12.94
C GLN A 271 -11.22 6.99 -12.11
N PRO A 272 -11.91 5.87 -12.39
CA PRO A 272 -11.58 4.60 -11.76
C PRO A 272 -10.26 4.06 -12.30
N PHE A 273 -9.57 3.26 -11.46
CA PHE A 273 -8.34 2.61 -11.87
C PHE A 273 -8.23 1.19 -11.32
N ILE A 274 -7.40 0.38 -12.01
CA ILE A 274 -7.19 -1.02 -11.70
C ILE A 274 -5.86 -1.20 -10.99
N THR A 275 -5.86 -1.96 -9.90
CA THR A 275 -4.65 -2.39 -9.20
C THR A 275 -4.62 -3.91 -9.12
N PRO A 276 -3.87 -4.61 -9.95
CA PRO A 276 -3.63 -6.04 -9.79
C PRO A 276 -2.87 -6.32 -8.51
N ILE A 277 -3.23 -7.40 -7.82
CA ILE A 277 -2.63 -7.75 -6.53
C ILE A 277 -1.52 -8.76 -6.72
N TYR A 278 -0.35 -8.41 -6.22
CA TYR A 278 0.84 -9.25 -6.20
C TYR A 278 1.37 -9.35 -4.77
N ASP A 279 2.07 -10.43 -4.49
CA ASP A 279 2.84 -10.58 -3.27
C ASP A 279 4.15 -11.31 -3.53
N PHE A 280 5.11 -11.17 -2.64
CA PHE A 280 6.32 -11.99 -2.57
C PHE A 280 6.94 -11.93 -1.18
N THR A 281 7.66 -13.00 -0.83
CA THR A 281 8.55 -13.08 0.32
C THR A 281 10.00 -13.01 -0.14
N ALA A 282 10.91 -12.61 0.73
CA ALA A 282 12.34 -12.55 0.43
C ALA A 282 13.14 -13.51 1.33
N THR A 283 14.21 -14.08 0.80
CA THR A 283 15.19 -14.87 1.56
C THR A 283 16.22 -13.97 2.26
N SER A 284 16.50 -12.82 1.67
CA SER A 284 17.30 -11.73 2.24
C SER A 284 16.76 -10.39 1.76
N ILE A 285 16.92 -9.37 2.58
CA ILE A 285 16.63 -7.97 2.25
C ILE A 285 17.88 -7.10 2.30
N VAL A 286 19.06 -7.72 2.50
CA VAL A 286 20.36 -7.08 2.54
C VAL A 286 21.37 -7.85 1.70
N PHE A 287 22.21 -7.12 0.97
CA PHE A 287 23.23 -7.63 0.06
C PHE A 287 24.49 -6.77 0.20
N SER A 288 25.38 -7.10 1.16
CA SER A 288 26.54 -6.29 1.55
C SER A 288 26.13 -4.84 1.85
N ARG A 289 26.46 -3.87 1.00
CA ARG A 289 26.17 -2.44 1.18
C ARG A 289 24.81 -2.00 0.64
N VAL A 290 23.97 -2.93 0.21
CA VAL A 290 22.62 -2.65 -0.31
C VAL A 290 21.58 -3.23 0.63
N ALA A 291 20.67 -2.38 1.14
CA ALA A 291 19.51 -2.78 1.93
C ALA A 291 18.20 -2.46 1.20
N MET A 292 17.16 -3.27 1.38
CA MET A 292 15.82 -3.00 0.87
C MET A 292 14.85 -2.72 2.02
N VAL A 293 13.88 -1.83 1.78
CA VAL A 293 12.84 -1.42 2.74
C VAL A 293 11.46 -1.39 2.10
N GLY A 294 10.42 -1.56 2.89
CA GLY A 294 9.03 -1.49 2.43
C GLY A 294 8.70 -2.57 1.38
N ASP A 295 7.93 -2.21 0.36
CA ASP A 295 7.49 -3.14 -0.67
C ASP A 295 8.62 -3.64 -1.59
N ALA A 296 9.79 -3.01 -1.57
CA ALA A 296 10.98 -3.53 -2.24
C ALA A 296 11.56 -4.75 -1.50
N ALA A 297 11.49 -4.77 -0.18
CA ALA A 297 11.97 -5.84 0.68
C ALA A 297 11.04 -7.06 0.71
N ALA A 298 9.74 -6.84 0.93
CA ALA A 298 8.70 -7.87 0.89
C ALA A 298 7.35 -7.17 0.65
N ASN A 299 6.56 -7.69 -0.28
CA ASN A 299 5.27 -7.08 -0.62
C ASN A 299 4.11 -7.98 -0.21
N ALA A 300 3.22 -7.43 0.60
CA ALA A 300 2.06 -8.12 1.10
C ALA A 300 0.77 -7.68 0.38
N ARG A 301 -0.22 -8.57 0.33
CA ARG A 301 -1.57 -8.24 -0.13
C ARG A 301 -2.19 -7.17 0.77
N PRO A 302 -3.02 -6.26 0.26
CA PRO A 302 -3.42 -5.05 0.97
C PRO A 302 -4.49 -5.24 2.05
N HIS A 303 -5.08 -6.45 2.24
CA HIS A 303 -6.18 -6.71 3.15
C HIS A 303 -5.97 -6.24 4.60
N MET A 304 -4.74 -6.24 5.09
CA MET A 304 -4.43 -5.77 6.44
C MET A 304 -4.18 -4.25 6.54
N GLY A 305 -4.14 -3.51 5.41
CA GLY A 305 -3.87 -2.08 5.40
C GLY A 305 -2.50 -1.68 5.96
N PHE A 306 -1.54 -2.61 6.09
CA PHE A 306 -0.31 -2.45 6.87
C PHE A 306 0.93 -2.02 6.04
N GLY A 307 0.81 -1.85 4.74
CA GLY A 307 1.95 -1.55 3.87
C GLY A 307 2.75 -0.31 4.30
N MET A 308 2.07 0.76 4.72
CA MET A 308 2.73 1.97 5.21
C MET A 308 3.40 1.77 6.56
N ALA A 309 2.73 1.11 7.50
CA ALA A 309 3.30 0.77 8.80
C ALA A 309 4.54 -0.13 8.66
N LYS A 310 4.47 -1.13 7.75
CA LYS A 310 5.64 -1.95 7.41
C LYS A 310 6.80 -1.11 6.87
N ALA A 311 6.55 -0.22 5.92
CA ALA A 311 7.58 0.65 5.36
C ALA A 311 8.23 1.54 6.42
N ALA A 312 7.44 2.08 7.33
CA ALA A 312 7.89 2.91 8.44
C ALA A 312 8.74 2.12 9.45
N THR A 313 8.25 0.95 9.87
CA THR A 313 8.98 0.10 10.85
C THR A 313 10.23 -0.55 10.25
N ASP A 314 10.28 -0.83 8.95
CA ASP A 314 11.51 -1.24 8.28
C ASP A 314 12.56 -0.11 8.35
N ALA A 315 12.17 1.13 8.06
CA ALA A 315 13.05 2.29 8.12
C ALA A 315 13.57 2.57 9.55
N GLN A 316 12.69 2.49 10.55
CA GLN A 316 13.08 2.63 11.97
C GLN A 316 14.09 1.56 12.39
N ALA A 317 13.86 0.30 12.02
CA ALA A 317 14.77 -0.79 12.35
C ALA A 317 16.13 -0.61 11.67
N LEU A 318 16.17 -0.17 10.41
CA LEU A 318 17.41 0.10 9.72
C LEU A 318 18.21 1.20 10.45
N ALA A 319 17.58 2.32 10.79
CA ALA A 319 18.23 3.40 11.51
C ALA A 319 18.71 2.95 12.91
N LYS A 320 17.86 2.21 13.66
CA LYS A 320 18.22 1.63 14.96
C LYS A 320 19.50 0.78 14.90
N HIS A 321 19.61 -0.07 13.88
CA HIS A 321 20.79 -0.95 13.76
C HIS A 321 22.02 -0.17 13.30
N LEU A 322 21.89 0.80 12.41
CA LEU A 322 22.99 1.67 11.99
C LEU A 322 23.49 2.59 13.10
N ASP A 323 22.65 2.98 14.06
CA ASP A 323 23.03 3.74 15.25
C ASP A 323 23.71 2.87 16.32
N ALA A 324 23.34 1.59 16.41
CA ALA A 324 23.78 0.67 17.45
C ALA A 324 25.09 -0.08 17.14
N HIS A 325 25.59 -0.04 15.90
CA HIS A 325 26.78 -0.77 15.47
C HIS A 325 27.78 0.17 14.80
N ASP A 326 29.05 0.03 15.16
CA ASP A 326 30.15 0.81 14.55
C ASP A 326 30.43 0.34 13.10
N ASP A 327 30.22 -0.95 12.83
CA ASP A 327 30.40 -1.54 11.50
C ASP A 327 29.07 -1.60 10.73
N VAL A 328 29.06 -1.02 9.54
CA VAL A 328 27.87 -0.94 8.68
C VAL A 328 27.37 -2.32 8.24
N GLU A 329 28.28 -3.26 7.93
CA GLU A 329 27.86 -4.60 7.49
C GLU A 329 27.21 -5.39 8.63
N ASP A 330 27.71 -5.23 9.86
CA ASP A 330 27.12 -5.86 11.04
C ASP A 330 25.75 -5.24 11.37
N ALA A 331 25.61 -3.92 11.24
CA ALA A 331 24.32 -3.23 11.32
C ALA A 331 23.31 -3.78 10.30
N LEU A 332 23.72 -3.92 9.04
CA LEU A 332 22.86 -4.41 7.97
C LEU A 332 22.51 -5.89 8.17
N LYS A 333 23.42 -6.74 8.64
CA LYS A 333 23.13 -8.13 9.02
C LYS A 333 22.09 -8.20 10.14
N ALA A 334 22.23 -7.37 11.17
CA ALA A 334 21.27 -7.29 12.28
C ALA A 334 19.89 -6.80 11.82
N TYR A 335 19.85 -5.80 10.95
CA TYR A 335 18.61 -5.35 10.28
C TYR A 335 17.95 -6.48 9.49
N ASN A 336 18.70 -7.21 8.68
CA ASN A 336 18.18 -8.36 7.94
C ASN A 336 17.61 -9.42 8.86
N ALA A 337 18.34 -9.76 9.92
CA ALA A 337 17.91 -10.78 10.89
C ALA A 337 16.61 -10.40 11.63
N GLU A 338 16.39 -9.10 11.91
CA GLU A 338 15.17 -8.61 12.54
C GLU A 338 14.02 -8.52 11.51
N ARG A 339 14.23 -7.88 10.36
CA ARG A 339 13.11 -7.43 9.50
C ARG A 339 12.69 -8.43 8.43
N GLN A 340 13.60 -9.25 7.92
CA GLN A 340 13.27 -10.23 6.89
C GLN A 340 12.20 -11.25 7.35
N PRO A 341 12.28 -11.87 8.55
CA PRO A 341 11.25 -12.77 9.04
C PRO A 341 9.90 -12.06 9.28
N ILE A 342 9.93 -10.84 9.84
CA ILE A 342 8.72 -10.04 10.08
C ILE A 342 8.04 -9.70 8.74
N GLY A 343 8.80 -9.26 7.74
CA GLY A 343 8.28 -8.99 6.40
C GLY A 343 7.59 -10.20 5.79
N ASN A 344 8.21 -11.37 5.89
CA ASN A 344 7.64 -12.63 5.40
C ASN A 344 6.38 -13.03 6.18
N THR A 345 6.33 -12.84 7.51
CA THR A 345 5.15 -13.06 8.34
C THR A 345 3.98 -12.18 7.87
N ILE A 346 4.24 -10.89 7.61
CA ILE A 346 3.23 -9.97 7.09
C ILE A 346 2.69 -10.44 5.74
N VAL A 347 3.56 -10.92 4.84
CA VAL A 347 3.14 -11.48 3.54
C VAL A 347 2.26 -12.73 3.74
N GLN A 348 2.66 -13.66 4.62
CA GLN A 348 1.86 -14.87 4.90
C GLN A 348 0.50 -14.53 5.51
N HIS A 349 0.45 -13.57 6.43
CA HIS A 349 -0.82 -13.10 6.98
C HIS A 349 -1.73 -12.52 5.87
N GLY A 350 -1.19 -11.67 4.98
CA GLY A 350 -1.93 -11.15 3.83
C GLY A 350 -2.43 -12.23 2.87
N ARG A 351 -1.66 -13.32 2.69
CA ARG A 351 -2.11 -14.50 1.93
C ARG A 351 -3.28 -15.21 2.60
N LYS A 352 -3.23 -15.39 3.93
CA LYS A 352 -4.33 -15.98 4.71
C LYS A 352 -5.60 -15.14 4.59
N LEU A 353 -5.52 -13.84 4.76
CA LEU A 353 -6.66 -12.95 4.57
C LEU A 353 -7.22 -13.01 3.14
N GLY A 354 -6.34 -13.05 2.14
CA GLY A 354 -6.71 -13.14 0.74
C GLY A 354 -7.41 -14.46 0.34
N THR A 355 -7.44 -15.49 1.21
CA THR A 355 -8.21 -16.73 0.97
C THR A 355 -9.71 -16.47 0.89
N HIS A 356 -10.20 -15.38 1.52
CA HIS A 356 -11.58 -14.92 1.35
C HIS A 356 -12.03 -14.87 -0.12
N MET A 357 -11.14 -14.48 -1.01
CA MET A 357 -11.41 -14.39 -2.45
C MET A 357 -11.66 -15.75 -3.13
N GLY A 358 -11.47 -16.89 -2.43
CA GLY A 358 -11.70 -18.24 -2.96
C GLY A 358 -10.77 -18.62 -4.12
N VAL A 359 -9.56 -18.05 -4.17
CA VAL A 359 -8.54 -18.36 -5.16
C VAL A 359 -7.26 -18.87 -4.50
N ASN A 360 -6.52 -19.74 -5.20
CA ASN A 360 -5.24 -20.28 -4.74
C ASN A 360 -5.30 -21.00 -3.37
N LEU A 361 -6.40 -21.68 -3.07
CA LEU A 361 -6.57 -22.49 -1.84
C LEU A 361 -5.76 -23.80 -1.96
N ARG A 362 -4.46 -23.74 -1.63
CA ARG A 362 -3.51 -24.83 -1.88
C ARG A 362 -3.41 -25.81 -0.71
N THR A 363 -3.62 -25.35 0.52
CA THR A 363 -3.47 -26.14 1.75
C THR A 363 -4.79 -26.30 2.48
N ASP A 364 -4.86 -27.23 3.44
CA ASP A 364 -6.03 -27.37 4.33
C ASP A 364 -6.19 -26.16 5.23
N GLU A 365 -5.08 -25.48 5.58
CA GLU A 365 -5.13 -24.22 6.32
C GLU A 365 -5.79 -23.12 5.49
N ASP A 366 -5.44 -23.00 4.18
CA ASP A 366 -6.09 -22.02 3.28
C ASP A 366 -7.60 -22.25 3.21
N ARG A 367 -8.03 -23.52 3.11
CA ARG A 367 -9.46 -23.88 3.05
C ARG A 367 -10.19 -23.53 4.36
N ARG A 368 -9.60 -23.85 5.51
CA ARG A 368 -10.16 -23.49 6.83
C ARG A 368 -10.25 -21.98 6.99
N MET A 369 -9.21 -21.25 6.57
CA MET A 369 -9.21 -19.79 6.65
C MET A 369 -10.23 -19.17 5.70
N HIS A 370 -10.38 -19.73 4.49
CA HIS A 370 -11.43 -19.35 3.56
C HIS A 370 -12.82 -19.52 4.17
N GLU A 371 -13.12 -20.67 4.78
CA GLU A 371 -14.40 -20.93 5.44
C GLU A 371 -14.65 -19.95 6.59
N LEU A 372 -13.66 -19.67 7.43
CA LEU A 372 -13.76 -18.71 8.53
C LEU A 372 -14.13 -17.31 8.01
N LEU A 373 -13.45 -16.84 6.96
CA LEU A 373 -13.61 -15.51 6.40
C LEU A 373 -14.83 -15.33 5.49
N GLN A 374 -15.74 -16.34 5.43
CA GLN A 374 -17.04 -16.17 4.74
C GLN A 374 -18.08 -15.45 5.60
N SER A 375 -17.82 -15.22 6.89
CA SER A 375 -18.74 -14.46 7.74
C SER A 375 -18.32 -13.00 7.86
N ASP A 376 -19.30 -12.10 7.83
CA ASP A 376 -19.09 -10.64 7.98
C ASP A 376 -18.37 -10.33 9.30
N GLY A 377 -18.74 -11.00 10.40
CA GLY A 377 -18.12 -10.82 11.71
C GLY A 377 -16.63 -11.15 11.70
N ALA A 378 -16.24 -12.30 11.10
CA ALA A 378 -14.83 -12.68 10.99
C ALA A 378 -14.06 -11.67 10.15
N MET A 379 -14.63 -11.19 9.02
CA MET A 379 -13.98 -10.18 8.20
C MET A 379 -13.72 -8.89 8.99
N LEU A 380 -14.70 -8.42 9.77
CA LEU A 380 -14.51 -7.22 10.62
C LEU A 380 -13.46 -7.44 11.71
N ASP A 381 -13.26 -8.67 12.18
CA ASP A 381 -12.30 -9.02 13.24
C ASP A 381 -10.87 -9.26 12.70
N TRP A 382 -10.69 -9.49 11.39
CA TRP A 382 -9.40 -9.86 10.80
C TRP A 382 -8.84 -8.86 9.79
N ILE A 383 -9.68 -8.16 9.00
CA ILE A 383 -9.22 -7.25 7.95
C ILE A 383 -8.84 -5.90 8.54
N ALA A 384 -7.64 -5.41 8.23
CA ALA A 384 -7.12 -4.09 8.62
C ALA A 384 -7.29 -3.78 10.13
N VAL A 385 -7.04 -4.78 10.98
CA VAL A 385 -7.08 -4.62 12.44
C VAL A 385 -5.70 -4.24 12.99
N PRO A 386 -5.63 -3.38 14.03
CA PRO A 386 -4.39 -3.07 14.72
C PRO A 386 -3.78 -4.29 15.42
N HIS A 387 -2.46 -4.24 15.67
CA HIS A 387 -1.73 -5.22 16.49
C HIS A 387 -1.83 -6.68 16.03
N PHE A 388 -2.17 -6.95 14.76
CA PHE A 388 -2.27 -8.33 14.28
C PHE A 388 -0.94 -9.11 14.41
N LEU A 389 0.21 -8.41 14.42
CA LEU A 389 1.52 -9.02 14.62
C LEU A 389 1.71 -9.62 16.02
N ASP A 390 0.92 -9.21 17.02
CA ASP A 390 1.02 -9.77 18.38
C ASP A 390 0.65 -11.25 18.41
N ALA A 391 -0.17 -11.71 17.47
CA ALA A 391 -0.50 -13.12 17.32
C ALA A 391 0.69 -13.99 16.83
N TYR A 392 1.81 -13.37 16.43
CA TYR A 392 3.00 -14.03 15.92
C TYR A 392 4.24 -13.85 16.82
N LYS A 393 4.09 -13.20 17.98
CA LYS A 393 5.11 -13.09 19.03
C LYS A 393 5.04 -14.29 19.96
#